data_4783ebdcde6c7c5c74e95071c41a42a9
#
_entry.id   4783ebdcde6c7c5c74e95071c41a42a9
#
_cell.length_a   1.000
_cell.length_b   1.000
_cell.length_c   1.000
_cell.angle_alpha   90.00
_cell.angle_beta   90.00
_cell.angle_gamma   90.00
#
_symmetry.space_group_name_H-M   'P 1'
#
loop_
_entity.id
_entity.type
_entity.pdbx_description
1 polymer ?
#
loop_
_entity_poly.entity_id
_entity_poly.type
_entity_poly.pdbx_seq_one_letter_code
_entity_poly.pdbx_strand_id
1 'polypeptide(L)'
;MINSIAMAVQTVTNSNNVLFPTDRVRSKSCQCPCKGWLAHDLGSGLFTLTKQGIYEVSYTADITSAAAGVASLVLEQNGEAIGGTQSIYTVATASAYGNVSGDTLIQVPCGASYTIALANNSGLDLSVQNANIIIKKIA
;
A
#
# COMPACT_ATOMS: atom_id res chain seq x y z
N MET A 1 -1.60 -9.65 11.35
CA MET A 1 -1.64 -9.74 9.89
C MET A 1 -2.87 -9.04 9.36
N ILE A 2 -2.71 -8.29 8.30
CA ILE A 2 -3.84 -7.73 7.55
C ILE A 2 -3.65 -8.02 6.06
N ASN A 3 -4.75 -8.29 5.38
CA ASN A 3 -4.83 -8.28 3.92
C ASN A 3 -5.99 -7.37 3.52
N SER A 4 -5.66 -6.25 2.92
CA SER A 4 -6.64 -5.27 2.44
C SER A 4 -6.65 -5.24 0.93
N ILE A 5 -7.84 -5.04 0.37
CA ILE A 5 -8.05 -5.05 -1.08
C ILE A 5 -8.88 -3.84 -1.53
N ALA A 6 -8.68 -3.47 -2.78
CA ALA A 6 -9.50 -2.53 -3.51
C ALA A 6 -9.76 -3.08 -4.91
N MET A 7 -10.90 -3.73 -5.11
CA MET A 7 -11.24 -4.40 -6.38
C MET A 7 -11.66 -3.40 -7.45
N ALA A 8 -12.46 -2.41 -7.08
CA ALA A 8 -13.00 -1.44 -8.00
C ALA A 8 -11.93 -0.48 -8.51
N VAL A 9 -12.13 0.02 -9.72
CA VAL A 9 -11.27 1.06 -10.29
C VAL A 9 -11.39 2.33 -9.46
N GLN A 10 -10.25 2.91 -9.10
CA GLN A 10 -10.16 4.21 -8.44
C GLN A 10 -9.15 5.09 -9.16
N THR A 11 -9.42 6.39 -9.19
CA THR A 11 -8.46 7.37 -9.68
C THR A 11 -7.56 7.79 -8.53
N VAL A 12 -6.26 7.60 -8.68
CA VAL A 12 -5.25 8.03 -7.72
C VAL A 12 -4.42 9.12 -8.38
N THR A 13 -4.63 10.35 -7.94
CA THR A 13 -3.88 11.49 -8.47
C THR A 13 -2.43 11.45 -7.99
N ASN A 14 -1.56 12.16 -8.69
CA ASN A 14 -0.14 12.17 -8.33
C ASN A 14 0.07 12.59 -6.86
N SER A 15 0.97 11.89 -6.18
CA SER A 15 1.31 12.06 -4.76
C SER A 15 0.20 11.62 -3.78
N ASN A 16 -0.88 11.02 -4.26
CA ASN A 16 -1.93 10.48 -3.40
C ASN A 16 -1.79 8.96 -3.22
N ASN A 17 -2.53 8.44 -2.24
CA ASN A 17 -2.47 7.04 -1.86
C ASN A 17 -3.61 6.24 -2.48
N VAL A 18 -3.35 4.96 -2.74
CA VAL A 18 -4.39 3.97 -3.03
C VAL A 18 -5.22 3.75 -1.78
N LEU A 19 -6.54 3.77 -1.92
CA LEU A 19 -7.49 3.57 -0.83
C LEU A 19 -7.92 2.10 -0.78
N PHE A 20 -8.06 1.55 0.43
CA PHE A 20 -8.43 0.16 0.65
C PHE A 20 -9.76 0.07 1.41
N PRO A 21 -10.89 -0.15 0.72
CA PRO A 21 -12.20 -0.19 1.35
C PRO A 21 -12.53 -1.48 2.08
N THR A 22 -11.76 -2.56 1.85
CA THR A 22 -12.09 -3.87 2.38
C THR A 22 -10.86 -4.55 2.99
N ASP A 23 -11.00 -5.02 4.22
CA ASP A 23 -10.03 -5.91 4.86
C ASP A 23 -10.53 -7.35 4.74
N ARG A 24 -9.88 -8.15 3.89
CA ARG A 24 -10.23 -9.57 3.72
C ARG A 24 -9.83 -10.42 4.92
N VAL A 25 -8.65 -10.13 5.45
CA VAL A 25 -8.10 -10.81 6.60
C VAL A 25 -7.58 -9.77 7.57
N ARG A 26 -8.02 -9.84 8.80
CA ARG A 26 -7.51 -9.03 9.88
C ARG A 26 -7.37 -9.90 11.11
N SER A 27 -6.15 -10.20 11.48
CA SER A 27 -5.92 -10.95 12.72
C SER A 27 -6.35 -10.07 13.90
N LYS A 28 -7.33 -10.52 14.64
CA LYS A 28 -7.68 -9.90 15.91
C LYS A 28 -6.50 -10.12 16.84
N SER A 29 -5.83 -9.07 17.24
CA SER A 29 -4.92 -9.17 18.37
C SER A 29 -5.76 -9.52 19.59
N CYS A 30 -5.42 -10.61 20.23
CA CYS A 30 -5.86 -11.08 21.54
C CYS A 30 -7.00 -10.31 22.24
N GLN A 31 -7.87 -11.04 22.87
CA GLN A 31 -9.01 -10.62 23.71
C GLN A 31 -8.69 -9.67 24.88
N CYS A 32 -7.55 -9.01 24.85
CA CYS A 32 -7.20 -8.02 25.88
C CYS A 32 -7.36 -6.61 25.32
N PRO A 33 -7.57 -5.59 26.17
CA PRO A 33 -7.69 -4.19 25.75
C PRO A 33 -6.38 -3.60 25.21
N CYS A 34 -5.48 -4.44 24.74
CA CYS A 34 -4.24 -4.05 24.08
C CYS A 34 -4.58 -3.59 22.68
N LYS A 35 -4.35 -2.33 22.40
CA LYS A 35 -4.39 -1.80 21.04
C LYS A 35 -3.59 -2.72 20.14
N GLY A 36 -4.18 -3.19 19.05
CA GLY A 36 -3.49 -4.02 18.07
C GLY A 36 -2.21 -3.35 17.56
N TRP A 37 -1.30 -4.16 17.04
CA TRP A 37 -0.06 -3.65 16.47
C TRP A 37 -0.24 -2.91 15.13
N LEU A 38 -1.42 -3.01 14.57
CA LEU A 38 -1.79 -2.42 13.28
C LEU A 38 -3.14 -1.72 13.40
N ALA A 39 -3.21 -0.48 12.92
CA ALA A 39 -4.45 0.26 12.76
C ALA A 39 -4.68 0.56 11.28
N HIS A 40 -5.88 0.28 10.80
CA HIS A 40 -6.35 0.63 9.47
C HIS A 40 -7.86 0.86 9.52
N ASP A 41 -8.30 2.03 9.04
CA ASP A 41 -9.72 2.35 8.86
C ASP A 41 -10.14 1.98 7.45
N LEU A 42 -11.30 1.34 7.31
CA LEU A 42 -11.84 0.95 6.00
C LEU A 42 -12.01 2.19 5.11
N GLY A 43 -11.49 2.12 3.90
CA GLY A 43 -11.49 3.23 2.95
C GLY A 43 -10.30 4.17 3.08
N SER A 44 -9.45 3.99 4.08
CA SER A 44 -8.19 4.74 4.22
C SER A 44 -7.07 4.11 3.40
N GLY A 45 -6.12 4.93 2.97
CA GLY A 45 -4.87 4.48 2.38
C GLY A 45 -3.71 4.35 3.38
N LEU A 46 -3.95 4.62 4.67
CA LEU A 46 -2.90 4.60 5.69
C LEU A 46 -3.04 3.39 6.61
N PHE A 47 -1.93 2.71 6.82
CA PHE A 47 -1.77 1.63 7.78
C PHE A 47 -0.77 2.07 8.85
N THR A 48 -1.14 2.01 10.11
CA THR A 48 -0.28 2.45 11.21
C THR A 48 0.25 1.25 11.99
N LEU A 49 1.56 1.11 12.03
CA LEU A 49 2.28 0.09 12.80
C LEU A 49 2.68 0.69 14.15
N THR A 50 2.16 0.13 15.24
CA THR A 50 2.27 0.74 16.58
C THR A 50 3.14 -0.03 17.56
N LYS A 51 3.63 -1.20 17.19
CA LYS A 51 4.46 -2.02 18.07
C LYS A 51 5.82 -2.28 17.46
N GLN A 52 6.82 -2.31 18.33
CA GLN A 52 8.17 -2.73 17.97
C GLN A 52 8.15 -4.08 17.25
N GLY A 53 8.97 -4.22 16.23
CA GLY A 53 9.18 -5.47 15.52
C GLY A 53 9.58 -5.29 14.07
N ILE A 54 9.66 -6.41 13.38
CA ILE A 54 9.93 -6.46 11.95
C ILE A 54 8.63 -6.88 11.24
N TYR A 55 8.30 -6.14 10.20
CA TYR A 55 7.08 -6.33 9.42
C TYR A 55 7.44 -6.56 7.96
N GLU A 56 6.75 -7.51 7.34
CA GLU A 56 6.77 -7.69 5.90
C GLU A 56 5.56 -7.02 5.29
N VAL A 57 5.78 -6.17 4.28
CA VAL A 57 4.74 -5.47 3.53
C VAL A 57 4.91 -5.82 2.07
N SER A 58 3.85 -6.31 1.45
CA SER A 58 3.81 -6.62 0.03
C SER A 58 2.55 -6.05 -0.61
N TYR A 59 2.66 -5.63 -1.86
CA TYR A 59 1.52 -5.14 -2.62
C TYR A 59 1.54 -5.64 -4.07
N THR A 60 0.38 -5.64 -4.66
CA THR A 60 0.18 -5.80 -6.11
C THR A 60 -1.02 -4.98 -6.53
N ALA A 61 -1.00 -4.45 -7.74
CA ALA A 61 -2.09 -3.69 -8.32
C ALA A 61 -2.00 -3.69 -9.84
N ASP A 62 -3.14 -3.49 -10.49
CA ASP A 62 -3.19 -3.21 -11.92
C ASP A 62 -3.36 -1.71 -12.11
N ILE A 63 -2.51 -1.10 -12.91
CA ILE A 63 -2.50 0.35 -13.13
C ILE A 63 -2.52 0.70 -14.61
N THR A 64 -3.10 1.86 -14.89
CA THR A 64 -3.03 2.50 -16.21
C THR A 64 -3.13 4.01 -16.06
N SER A 65 -2.90 4.73 -17.14
CA SER A 65 -3.14 6.17 -17.23
C SER A 65 -3.94 6.52 -18.49
N ALA A 66 -4.58 7.68 -18.48
CA ALA A 66 -5.33 8.17 -19.64
C ALA A 66 -4.44 8.59 -20.81
N ALA A 67 -3.14 8.78 -20.56
CA ALA A 67 -2.14 9.13 -21.57
C ALA A 67 -0.95 8.17 -21.48
N ALA A 68 -0.25 7.97 -22.58
CA ALA A 68 1.00 7.22 -22.58
C ALA A 68 2.04 7.89 -21.67
N GLY A 69 2.81 7.07 -20.97
CA GLY A 69 3.83 7.54 -20.03
C GLY A 69 4.27 6.46 -19.07
N VAL A 70 5.14 6.82 -18.15
CA VAL A 70 5.65 5.92 -17.12
C VAL A 70 4.77 6.03 -15.89
N ALA A 71 4.03 4.96 -15.60
CA ALA A 71 3.21 4.83 -14.40
C ALA A 71 3.99 4.06 -13.32
N SER A 72 3.82 4.41 -12.08
CA SER A 72 4.46 3.71 -10.97
C SER A 72 3.68 3.83 -9.67
N LEU A 73 3.84 2.81 -8.82
CA LEU A 73 3.44 2.84 -7.41
C LEU A 73 4.67 2.56 -6.55
N VAL A 74 4.64 3.05 -5.34
CA VAL A 74 5.71 2.88 -4.35
C VAL A 74 5.10 2.74 -2.96
N LEU A 75 5.75 1.95 -2.09
CA LEU A 75 5.41 1.96 -0.68
C LEU A 75 6.08 3.16 -0.01
N GLU A 76 5.34 3.84 0.84
CA GLU A 76 5.82 4.96 1.64
C GLU A 76 5.77 4.63 3.12
N GLN A 77 6.80 5.06 3.84
CA GLN A 77 6.87 5.03 5.29
C GLN A 77 6.90 6.47 5.79
N ASN A 78 5.92 6.86 6.60
CA ASN A 78 5.77 8.24 7.11
C ASN A 78 5.80 9.30 6.00
N GLY A 79 5.23 8.99 4.84
CA GLY A 79 5.18 9.89 3.69
C GLY A 79 6.43 9.89 2.80
N GLU A 80 7.44 9.08 3.12
CA GLU A 80 8.66 8.95 2.35
C GLU A 80 8.73 7.62 1.61
N ALA A 81 9.11 7.64 0.34
CA ALA A 81 9.24 6.45 -0.48
C ALA A 81 10.29 5.50 0.08
N ILE A 82 9.93 4.22 0.17
CA ILE A 82 10.86 3.17 0.58
C ILE A 82 11.64 2.68 -0.63
N GLY A 83 12.97 2.76 -0.57
CA GLY A 83 13.84 2.27 -1.64
C GLY A 83 13.59 0.78 -1.96
N GLY A 84 13.55 0.44 -3.23
CA GLY A 84 13.34 -0.93 -3.70
C GLY A 84 11.88 -1.37 -3.81
N THR A 85 10.93 -0.51 -3.45
CA THR A 85 9.50 -0.85 -3.53
C THR A 85 8.77 -0.21 -4.71
N GLN A 86 9.41 0.68 -5.46
CA GLN A 86 8.82 1.27 -6.65
C GLN A 86 8.72 0.22 -7.75
N SER A 87 7.54 0.07 -8.31
CA SER A 87 7.30 -0.77 -9.49
C SER A 87 6.76 0.10 -10.61
N ILE A 88 7.35 -0.05 -11.78
CA ILE A 88 7.12 0.81 -12.95
C ILE A 88 6.40 0.01 -14.03
N TYR A 89 5.41 0.62 -14.65
CA TYR A 89 4.77 0.13 -15.86
C TYR A 89 4.73 1.24 -16.90
N THR A 90 5.33 1.00 -18.06
CA THR A 90 5.27 1.96 -19.18
C THR A 90 3.97 1.77 -19.92
N VAL A 91 3.08 2.76 -19.82
CA VAL A 91 1.81 2.79 -20.54
C VAL A 91 2.10 3.24 -21.98
N ALA A 92 2.22 2.27 -22.90
CA ALA A 92 2.46 2.54 -24.30
C ALA A 92 1.18 2.95 -25.03
N THR A 93 0.05 2.35 -24.66
CA THR A 93 -1.28 2.66 -25.19
C THR A 93 -2.15 3.17 -24.05
N ALA A 94 -2.80 4.32 -24.24
CA ALA A 94 -3.70 4.89 -23.24
C ALA A 94 -4.75 3.86 -22.78
N SER A 95 -5.00 3.85 -21.48
CA SER A 95 -5.95 2.94 -20.81
C SER A 95 -5.64 1.43 -20.89
N ALA A 96 -4.44 1.05 -21.31
CA ALA A 96 -3.96 -0.34 -21.20
C ALA A 96 -3.41 -0.58 -19.81
N TYR A 97 -3.91 -1.63 -19.12
CA TYR A 97 -3.48 -1.99 -17.77
C TYR A 97 -2.22 -2.85 -17.78
N GLY A 98 -1.37 -2.61 -16.79
CA GLY A 98 -0.24 -3.45 -16.47
C GLY A 98 -0.16 -3.69 -14.97
N ASN A 99 0.44 -4.81 -14.57
CA ASN A 99 0.58 -5.17 -13.17
C ASN A 99 1.87 -4.61 -12.59
N VAL A 100 1.78 -4.07 -11.38
CA VAL A 100 2.93 -3.64 -10.57
C VAL A 100 2.87 -4.32 -9.21
N SER A 101 4.04 -4.61 -8.65
CA SER A 101 4.16 -5.26 -7.35
C SER A 101 5.48 -4.91 -6.68
N GLY A 102 5.50 -5.04 -5.36
CA GLY A 102 6.72 -4.85 -4.59
C GLY A 102 6.55 -5.38 -3.17
N ASP A 103 7.66 -5.57 -2.49
CA ASP A 103 7.69 -6.00 -1.11
C ASP A 103 8.89 -5.41 -0.38
N THR A 104 8.79 -5.35 0.93
CA THR A 104 9.87 -4.85 1.79
C THR A 104 9.72 -5.33 3.22
N LEU A 105 10.81 -5.21 3.96
CA LEU A 105 10.80 -5.37 5.42
C LEU A 105 10.92 -3.99 6.07
N ILE A 106 10.13 -3.80 7.13
CA ILE A 106 10.12 -2.56 7.90
C ILE A 106 10.42 -2.88 9.35
N GLN A 107 11.39 -2.21 9.91
CA GLN A 107 11.71 -2.32 11.34
C GLN A 107 11.13 -1.12 12.08
N VAL A 108 10.21 -1.40 13.01
CA VAL A 108 9.65 -0.40 13.91
C VAL A 108 10.39 -0.49 15.23
N PRO A 109 11.13 0.55 15.65
CA PRO A 109 11.84 0.55 16.92
C PRO A 109 10.88 0.72 18.11
N CYS A 110 11.41 0.45 19.31
CA CYS A 110 10.66 0.61 20.55
C CYS A 110 10.17 2.06 20.70
N GLY A 111 8.89 2.23 21.01
CA GLY A 111 8.29 3.55 21.23
C GLY A 111 7.95 4.33 19.97
N ALA A 112 8.24 3.78 18.78
CA ALA A 112 7.90 4.42 17.52
C ALA A 112 6.58 3.89 16.95
N SER A 113 5.98 4.70 16.08
CA SER A 113 4.80 4.36 15.29
C SER A 113 5.06 4.82 13.85
N TYR A 114 4.88 3.90 12.90
CA TYR A 114 5.11 4.19 11.47
C TYR A 114 3.81 4.05 10.68
N THR A 115 3.59 4.99 9.76
CA THR A 115 2.50 4.88 8.78
C THR A 115 3.04 4.31 7.47
N ILE A 116 2.27 3.40 6.88
CA ILE A 116 2.58 2.76 5.60
C ILE A 116 1.46 3.10 4.63
N ALA A 117 1.82 3.44 3.41
CA ALA A 117 0.89 3.71 2.33
C ALA A 117 1.42 3.18 1.00
N LEU A 118 0.51 2.88 0.09
CA LEU A 118 0.82 2.62 -1.31
C LEU A 118 0.48 3.87 -2.10
N ALA A 119 1.49 4.54 -2.65
CA ALA A 119 1.36 5.87 -3.24
C ALA A 119 1.64 5.87 -4.73
N ASN A 120 0.98 6.80 -5.42
CA ASN A 120 1.30 7.15 -6.79
C ASN A 120 2.41 8.21 -6.81
N ASN A 121 3.59 7.83 -7.28
CA ASN A 121 4.74 8.73 -7.42
C ASN A 121 5.16 8.95 -8.88
N SER A 122 4.25 8.71 -9.82
CA SER A 122 4.58 8.71 -11.26
C SER A 122 4.57 10.09 -11.92
N GLY A 123 3.99 11.10 -11.26
CA GLY A 123 3.72 12.40 -11.89
C GLY A 123 2.48 12.41 -12.77
N LEU A 124 1.77 11.30 -12.89
CA LEU A 124 0.55 11.13 -13.68
C LEU A 124 -0.62 10.80 -12.76
N ASP A 125 -1.84 11.10 -13.20
CA ASP A 125 -3.03 10.55 -12.57
C ASP A 125 -3.23 9.11 -13.06
N LEU A 126 -3.38 8.19 -12.14
CA LEU A 126 -3.51 6.77 -12.45
C LEU A 126 -4.93 6.27 -12.18
N SER A 127 -5.36 5.31 -12.99
CA SER A 127 -6.47 4.42 -12.66
C SER A 127 -5.87 3.15 -12.08
N VAL A 128 -6.31 2.78 -10.87
CA VAL A 128 -5.82 1.62 -10.13
C VAL A 128 -6.98 0.68 -9.86
N GLN A 129 -6.81 -0.59 -10.16
CA GLN A 129 -7.79 -1.64 -9.84
C GLN A 129 -7.11 -2.89 -9.31
N ASN A 130 -7.88 -3.74 -8.66
CA ASN A 130 -7.38 -5.00 -8.09
C ASN A 130 -6.17 -4.81 -7.18
N ALA A 131 -6.14 -3.72 -6.43
CA ALA A 131 -5.08 -3.45 -5.48
C ALA A 131 -5.18 -4.39 -4.27
N ASN A 132 -4.05 -4.90 -3.84
CA ASN A 132 -3.93 -5.81 -2.73
C ASN A 132 -2.68 -5.45 -1.92
N ILE A 133 -2.83 -5.33 -0.62
CA ILE A 133 -1.70 -5.12 0.30
C ILE A 133 -1.78 -6.13 1.45
N ILE A 134 -0.63 -6.69 1.80
CA ILE A 134 -0.50 -7.63 2.90
C ILE A 134 0.57 -7.10 3.85
N ILE A 135 0.23 -7.02 5.12
CA ILE A 135 1.17 -6.64 6.18
C ILE A 135 1.18 -7.72 7.24
N LYS A 136 2.37 -8.27 7.51
CA LYS A 136 2.61 -9.31 8.51
C LYS A 136 3.69 -8.86 9.48
N LYS A 137 3.47 -9.08 10.77
CA LYS A 137 4.55 -8.97 11.76
C LYS A 137 5.29 -10.31 11.80
N ILE A 138 6.57 -10.31 11.51
CA ILE A 138 7.38 -11.53 11.40
C ILE A 138 8.38 -11.71 12.55
N ALA A 139 8.64 -10.64 13.28
CA ALA A 139 9.52 -10.75 14.45
C ALA A 139 9.20 -9.70 15.54
#